data_946148945127579d4e7ccf942428b1e9
#
_entry.id   946148945127579d4e7ccf942428b1e9
#
_cell.length_a   1.000
_cell.length_b   1.000
_cell.length_c   1.000
_cell.angle_alpha   90.00
_cell.angle_beta   90.00
_cell.angle_gamma   90.00
#
_symmetry.space_group_name_H-M   'P 1'
#
loop_
_entity.id
_entity.type
_entity.pdbx_description
1 polymer ?
#
loop_
_entity_poly.entity_id
_entity_poly.type
_entity_poly.pdbx_seq_one_letter_code
_entity_poly.pdbx_strand_id
1 'polypeptide(L)'
;MDISFYNARGEITGCLSGDAGFVETTKDMTAEPWIDGKWDGATHYVLDGRALPRPTNPTRHDGKVLTFVPRPAKITINDKTYDADDSVVELWFNLPGKYKVGVQAWPHLDAEFTVEA
;
A
#
# COMPACT_ATOMS: atom_id res chain seq x y z
N MET A 1 -12.14 18.74 15.17
CA MET A 1 -12.66 17.47 14.67
C MET A 1 -11.84 17.05 13.46
N ASP A 2 -11.39 15.81 13.46
CA ASP A 2 -10.62 15.26 12.34
C ASP A 2 -11.36 14.05 11.78
N ILE A 3 -11.35 13.92 10.46
CA ILE A 3 -11.89 12.76 9.78
C ILE A 3 -10.93 12.32 8.65
N SER A 4 -11.02 11.07 8.29
CA SER A 4 -10.29 10.51 7.16
C SER A 4 -11.27 9.91 6.15
N PHE A 5 -11.07 10.22 4.88
CA PHE A 5 -11.85 9.64 3.78
C PHE A 5 -11.11 8.41 3.24
N TYR A 6 -11.87 7.43 2.76
CA TYR A 6 -11.30 6.22 2.19
C TYR A 6 -12.13 5.73 1.01
N ASN A 7 -11.51 4.90 0.16
CA ASN A 7 -12.17 4.32 -1.01
C ASN A 7 -12.62 2.87 -0.76
N ALA A 8 -13.16 2.23 -1.78
CA ALA A 8 -13.67 0.86 -1.69
C ALA A 8 -12.59 -0.18 -1.33
N ARG A 9 -11.31 0.12 -1.57
CA ARG A 9 -10.19 -0.75 -1.20
C ARG A 9 -9.71 -0.54 0.23
N GLY A 10 -10.24 0.46 0.94
CA GLY A 10 -9.78 0.84 2.26
C GLY A 10 -8.56 1.76 2.25
N GLU A 11 -8.17 2.27 1.09
CA GLU A 11 -7.09 3.25 0.99
C GLU A 11 -7.57 4.61 1.49
N ILE A 12 -6.80 5.22 2.40
CA ILE A 12 -7.10 6.55 2.91
C ILE A 12 -6.74 7.57 1.85
N THR A 13 -7.74 8.26 1.31
CA THR A 13 -7.59 9.17 0.18
C THR A 13 -7.38 10.61 0.60
N GLY A 14 -7.72 10.96 1.84
CA GLY A 14 -7.52 12.30 2.34
C GLY A 14 -8.01 12.43 3.77
N CYS A 15 -7.58 13.51 4.42
CA CYS A 15 -7.98 13.84 5.78
C CYS A 15 -8.49 15.28 5.81
N LEU A 16 -9.44 15.54 6.72
CA LEU A 16 -9.98 16.87 6.92
C LEU A 16 -9.93 17.19 8.41
N SER A 17 -9.37 18.36 8.74
CA SER A 17 -9.33 18.88 10.10
C SER A 17 -9.99 20.25 10.15
N GLY A 18 -10.76 20.52 11.18
CA GLY A 18 -11.44 21.80 11.32
C GLY A 18 -12.42 21.80 12.49
N ASP A 19 -13.21 22.88 12.59
CA ASP A 19 -14.29 22.88 13.56
C ASP A 19 -15.42 21.93 13.13
N ALA A 20 -16.28 21.56 14.08
CA ALA A 20 -17.32 20.56 13.84
C ALA A 20 -18.30 20.99 12.73
N GLY A 21 -18.67 22.27 12.66
CA GLY A 21 -19.57 22.77 11.64
C GLY A 21 -19.01 22.67 10.23
N PHE A 22 -17.75 23.03 10.05
CA PHE A 22 -17.06 22.93 8.77
C PHE A 22 -16.91 21.47 8.33
N VAL A 23 -16.52 20.59 9.23
CA VAL A 23 -16.34 19.17 8.92
C VAL A 23 -17.68 18.51 8.56
N GLU A 24 -18.75 18.78 9.30
CA GLU A 24 -20.08 18.25 9.00
C GLU A 24 -20.57 18.68 7.61
N THR A 25 -20.40 19.95 7.26
CA THR A 25 -20.80 20.45 5.95
C THR A 25 -20.03 19.76 4.83
N THR A 26 -18.74 19.55 5.00
CA THR A 26 -17.90 18.88 3.99
C THR A 26 -18.23 17.39 3.87
N LYS A 27 -18.52 16.70 4.97
CA LYS A 27 -18.95 15.29 4.94
C LYS A 27 -20.22 15.12 4.11
N ASP A 28 -21.17 16.01 4.26
CA ASP A 28 -22.44 15.96 3.53
C ASP A 28 -22.27 16.22 2.02
N MET A 29 -21.20 16.88 1.62
CA MET A 29 -20.92 17.24 0.24
C MET A 29 -20.05 16.22 -0.51
N THR A 30 -19.47 15.24 0.17
CA THR A 30 -18.64 14.24 -0.45
C THR A 30 -19.36 12.91 -0.57
N ALA A 31 -19.07 12.17 -1.66
CA ALA A 31 -19.58 10.84 -1.88
C ALA A 31 -18.71 9.75 -1.24
N GLU A 32 -17.50 10.09 -0.79
CA GLU A 32 -16.59 9.12 -0.18
C GLU A 32 -16.97 8.80 1.26
N PRO A 33 -16.89 7.53 1.69
CA PRO A 33 -17.04 7.20 3.09
C PRO A 33 -15.92 7.78 3.94
N TRP A 34 -16.16 7.92 5.22
CA TRP A 34 -15.21 8.54 6.15
C TRP A 34 -15.25 7.86 7.52
N ILE A 35 -14.17 8.01 8.28
CA ILE A 35 -14.05 7.58 9.67
C ILE A 35 -13.50 8.71 10.52
N ASP A 36 -13.76 8.66 11.82
CA ASP A 36 -13.22 9.64 12.76
C ASP A 36 -11.71 9.48 12.90
N GLY A 37 -11.03 10.61 13.12
CA GLY A 37 -9.59 10.66 13.34
C GLY A 37 -8.81 10.97 12.08
N LYS A 38 -7.55 11.36 12.30
CA LYS A 38 -6.61 11.66 11.23
C LYS A 38 -5.63 10.50 11.09
N TRP A 39 -5.74 9.75 10.01
CA TRP A 39 -4.97 8.54 9.78
C TRP A 39 -4.06 8.68 8.56
N ASP A 40 -2.82 8.22 8.68
CA ASP A 40 -1.85 8.26 7.59
C ASP A 40 -2.04 7.01 6.71
N GLY A 41 -2.38 7.24 5.44
CA GLY A 41 -2.57 6.16 4.46
C GLY A 41 -1.31 5.37 4.15
N ALA A 42 -0.13 5.90 4.45
CA ALA A 42 1.13 5.17 4.30
C ALA A 42 1.28 4.06 5.36
N THR A 43 0.64 4.20 6.52
CA THR A 43 0.80 3.28 7.64
C THR A 43 -0.49 2.55 8.03
N HIS A 44 -1.64 3.06 7.62
CA HIS A 44 -2.95 2.55 8.01
C HIS A 44 -3.86 2.36 6.81
N TYR A 45 -4.86 1.52 6.99
CA TYR A 45 -5.94 1.32 6.02
C TYR A 45 -7.26 1.13 6.76
N VAL A 46 -8.36 1.19 6.04
CA VAL A 46 -9.71 1.06 6.63
C VAL A 46 -10.29 -0.30 6.27
N LEU A 47 -10.71 -1.04 7.29
CA LEU A 47 -11.41 -2.31 7.15
C LEU A 47 -12.60 -2.33 8.11
N ASP A 48 -13.80 -2.61 7.59
CA ASP A 48 -15.04 -2.65 8.36
C ASP A 48 -15.28 -1.37 9.19
N GLY A 49 -14.98 -0.22 8.59
CA GLY A 49 -15.17 1.07 9.22
C GLY A 49 -14.15 1.42 10.31
N ARG A 50 -13.03 0.72 10.37
CA ARG A 50 -11.97 0.94 11.37
C ARG A 50 -10.64 1.17 10.70
N ALA A 51 -9.84 2.08 11.26
CA ALA A 51 -8.47 2.24 10.86
C ALA A 51 -7.61 1.16 11.52
N LEU A 52 -6.88 0.42 10.73
CA LEU A 52 -5.98 -0.65 11.18
C LEU A 52 -4.58 -0.39 10.66
N PRO A 53 -3.53 -0.76 11.40
CA PRO A 53 -2.16 -0.70 10.86
C PRO A 53 -2.04 -1.62 9.64
N ARG A 54 -1.38 -1.13 8.60
CA ARG A 54 -1.06 -1.97 7.45
C ARG A 54 -0.10 -3.08 7.88
N PRO A 55 -0.37 -4.34 7.54
CA PRO A 55 0.50 -5.44 7.96
C PRO A 55 1.88 -5.33 7.29
N THR A 56 2.89 -5.85 7.98
CA THR A 56 4.24 -5.90 7.44
C THR A 56 4.28 -6.83 6.22
N ASN A 57 5.01 -6.42 5.18
CA ASN A 57 5.19 -7.24 4.00
C ASN A 57 6.16 -8.38 4.32
N PRO A 58 5.75 -9.66 4.22
CA PRO A 58 6.60 -10.79 4.58
C PRO A 58 7.60 -11.17 3.50
N THR A 59 7.60 -10.50 2.35
CA THR A 59 8.46 -10.85 1.23
C THR A 59 9.94 -10.82 1.63
N ARG A 60 10.66 -11.86 1.23
CA ARG A 60 12.10 -11.99 1.38
C ARG A 60 12.74 -12.25 0.03
N HIS A 61 14.02 -11.94 -0.11
CA HIS A 61 14.76 -12.27 -1.32
C HIS A 61 15.98 -13.11 -0.98
N ASP A 62 16.25 -14.07 -1.86
CA ASP A 62 17.47 -14.89 -1.83
C ASP A 62 18.06 -14.85 -3.24
N GLY A 63 19.09 -14.03 -3.43
CA GLY A 63 19.61 -13.75 -4.77
C GLY A 63 18.53 -13.12 -5.63
N LYS A 64 18.14 -13.79 -6.70
CA LYS A 64 17.13 -13.32 -7.66
C LYS A 64 15.74 -13.92 -7.43
N VAL A 65 15.51 -14.56 -6.29
CA VAL A 65 14.22 -15.20 -5.98
C VAL A 65 13.55 -14.48 -4.83
N LEU A 66 12.29 -14.07 -5.04
CA LEU A 66 11.44 -13.52 -4.00
C LEU A 66 10.59 -14.64 -3.42
N THR A 67 10.49 -14.70 -2.09
CA THR A 67 9.69 -15.70 -1.36
C THR A 67 8.73 -15.02 -0.41
N PHE A 68 7.68 -15.73 -0.02
CA PHE A 68 6.62 -15.22 0.85
C PHE A 68 5.95 -13.96 0.31
N VAL A 69 5.82 -13.88 -1.01
CA VAL A 69 5.17 -12.75 -1.66
C VAL A 69 3.66 -12.83 -1.42
N PRO A 70 3.03 -11.80 -0.80
CA PRO A 70 1.57 -11.79 -0.69
C PRO A 70 0.91 -11.74 -2.07
N ARG A 71 -0.22 -12.39 -2.24
CA ARG A 71 -0.91 -12.47 -3.53
C ARG A 71 -2.26 -11.77 -3.49
N PRO A 72 -2.64 -11.03 -4.52
CA PRO A 72 -1.83 -10.63 -5.67
C PRO A 72 -0.85 -9.51 -5.28
N ALA A 73 0.26 -9.41 -6.01
CA ALA A 73 1.27 -8.40 -5.76
C ALA A 73 1.69 -7.72 -7.06
N LYS A 74 2.26 -6.53 -6.93
CA LYS A 74 2.93 -5.82 -8.03
C LYS A 74 4.41 -5.75 -7.72
N ILE A 75 5.22 -6.20 -8.65
CA ILE A 75 6.68 -6.18 -8.56
C ILE A 75 7.18 -5.06 -9.45
N THR A 76 7.88 -4.10 -8.86
CA THR A 76 8.49 -2.99 -9.62
C THR A 76 9.99 -3.22 -9.68
N ILE A 77 10.54 -3.25 -10.89
CA ILE A 77 11.97 -3.36 -11.14
C ILE A 77 12.38 -2.10 -11.89
N ASN A 78 13.18 -1.26 -11.25
CA ASN A 78 13.47 0.09 -11.70
C ASN A 78 12.16 0.84 -11.94
N ASP A 79 11.82 1.18 -13.19
CA ASP A 79 10.59 1.93 -13.50
C ASP A 79 9.49 1.05 -14.12
N LYS A 80 9.66 -0.26 -14.15
CA LYS A 80 8.71 -1.19 -14.75
C LYS A 80 7.97 -1.99 -13.69
N THR A 81 6.66 -2.11 -13.85
CA THR A 81 5.79 -2.84 -12.92
C THR A 81 5.25 -4.11 -13.59
N TYR A 82 5.30 -5.21 -12.84
CA TYR A 82 4.81 -6.52 -13.27
C TYR A 82 3.81 -7.04 -12.25
N ASP A 83 2.76 -7.69 -12.73
CA ASP A 83 1.79 -8.36 -11.86
C ASP A 83 2.32 -9.74 -11.46
N ALA A 84 2.17 -10.08 -10.18
CA ALA A 84 2.56 -11.37 -9.63
C ALA A 84 1.41 -11.98 -8.84
N ASP A 85 1.10 -13.23 -9.12
CA ASP A 85 0.07 -13.99 -8.41
C ASP A 85 0.63 -15.31 -7.90
N ASP A 86 1.85 -15.27 -7.40
CA ASP A 86 2.54 -16.43 -6.87
C ASP A 86 3.35 -16.01 -5.64
N SER A 87 3.47 -16.90 -4.66
CA SER A 87 4.24 -16.64 -3.45
C SER A 87 5.76 -16.71 -3.66
N VAL A 88 6.18 -17.29 -4.78
CA VAL A 88 7.60 -17.37 -5.17
C VAL A 88 7.74 -16.76 -6.56
N VAL A 89 8.61 -15.77 -6.68
CA VAL A 89 8.82 -15.05 -7.95
C VAL A 89 10.31 -15.10 -8.29
N GLU A 90 10.63 -15.67 -9.44
CA GLU A 90 11.99 -15.66 -9.98
C GLU A 90 12.17 -14.39 -10.81
N LEU A 91 13.28 -13.68 -10.57
CA LEU A 91 13.61 -12.46 -11.28
C LEU A 91 14.63 -12.74 -12.38
N TRP A 92 14.41 -12.13 -13.54
CA TRP A 92 15.29 -12.28 -14.69
C TRP A 92 15.82 -10.92 -15.14
N PHE A 93 17.14 -10.84 -15.31
CA PHE A 93 17.80 -9.61 -15.74
C PHE A 93 18.67 -9.89 -16.97
N ASN A 94 18.58 -9.02 -17.96
CA ASN A 94 19.34 -9.17 -19.20
C ASN A 94 20.78 -8.68 -19.07
N LEU A 95 21.05 -7.80 -18.10
CA LEU A 95 22.35 -7.18 -17.90
C LEU A 95 22.77 -7.33 -16.44
N PRO A 96 24.08 -7.47 -16.16
CA PRO A 96 24.56 -7.45 -14.78
C PRO A 96 24.39 -6.06 -14.16
N GLY A 97 24.31 -6.01 -12.85
CA GLY A 97 24.17 -4.76 -12.11
C GLY A 97 23.32 -4.90 -10.89
N LYS A 98 23.08 -3.77 -10.23
CA LYS A 98 22.21 -3.69 -9.06
C LYS A 98 20.85 -3.17 -9.50
N TYR A 99 19.80 -3.83 -9.06
CA TYR A 99 18.43 -3.48 -9.40
C TYR A 99 17.63 -3.21 -8.15
N LYS A 100 16.83 -2.15 -8.20
CA LYS A 100 15.90 -1.81 -7.14
C LYS A 100 14.59 -2.53 -7.40
N VAL A 101 14.17 -3.39 -6.46
CA VAL A 101 12.98 -4.22 -6.58
C VAL A 101 12.00 -3.84 -5.48
N GLY A 102 10.81 -3.41 -5.87
CA GLY A 102 9.73 -3.10 -4.95
C GLY A 102 8.65 -4.17 -5.03
N VAL A 103 8.04 -4.49 -3.88
CA VAL A 103 6.90 -5.41 -3.80
C VAL A 103 5.75 -4.68 -3.15
N GLN A 104 4.64 -4.55 -3.87
CA GLN A 104 3.43 -3.90 -3.41
C GLN A 104 2.29 -4.92 -3.39
N ALA A 105 1.72 -5.15 -2.22
CA ALA A 105 0.61 -6.08 -2.04
C ALA A 105 -0.37 -5.51 -1.01
N TRP A 106 -1.37 -4.79 -1.48
CA TRP A 106 -2.37 -4.18 -0.61
C TRP A 106 -3.09 -5.23 0.24
N PRO A 107 -3.33 -5.05 1.54
CA PRO A 107 -3.05 -3.84 2.35
C PRO A 107 -1.67 -3.83 3.01
N HIS A 108 -0.78 -4.75 2.68
CA HIS A 108 0.57 -4.86 3.24
C HIS A 108 1.38 -3.59 2.96
N LEU A 109 2.32 -3.29 3.86
CA LEU A 109 3.30 -2.25 3.61
C LEU A 109 4.16 -2.62 2.40
N ASP A 110 4.65 -1.61 1.69
CA ASP A 110 5.54 -1.84 0.56
C ASP A 110 6.90 -2.36 1.06
N ALA A 111 7.47 -3.31 0.33
CA ALA A 111 8.81 -3.80 0.58
C ALA A 111 9.73 -3.40 -0.58
N GLU A 112 11.01 -3.15 -0.28
CA GLU A 112 11.99 -2.77 -1.28
C GLU A 112 13.30 -3.47 -1.00
N PHE A 113 13.90 -4.00 -2.07
CA PHE A 113 15.17 -4.73 -2.00
C PHE A 113 16.11 -4.25 -3.09
N THR A 114 17.41 -4.37 -2.83
CA THR A 114 18.43 -4.25 -3.88
C THR A 114 18.87 -5.65 -4.25
N VAL A 115 18.70 -6.02 -5.51
CA VAL A 115 19.07 -7.33 -6.04
C VAL A 115 20.24 -7.15 -7.00
N GLU A 116 21.28 -7.95 -6.81
CA GLU A 116 22.46 -7.92 -7.65
C GLU A 116 22.39 -9.06 -8.66
N ALA A 117 22.44 -8.70 -9.93
CA ALA A 117 22.40 -9.66 -11.03
C ALA A 117 23.79 -9.99 -11.58
#